data_59499a9d25e853c6dbd54adaa150c2ed
#
_entry.id   59499a9d25e853c6dbd54adaa150c2ed
#
_cell.length_a   1.000
_cell.length_b   1.000
_cell.length_c   1.000
_cell.angle_alpha   90.00
_cell.angle_beta   90.00
_cell.angle_gamma   90.00
#
_symmetry.space_group_name_H-M   'P 1'
#
loop_
_entity.id
_entity.type
_entity.pdbx_description
1 polymer ?
#
loop_
_entity_poly.entity_id
_entity_poly.type
_entity_poly.pdbx_seq_one_letter_code
_entity_poly.pdbx_strand_id
1 'polypeptide(L)' 'MSELSEEENFIIQKLKETGNSINYKELQILCENEFEGVRLILKKLKEKGFVDYEGIIPGFSSEIKLIKKNPF' A
#
# COMPACT_ATOMS: atom_id res chain seq x y z
N MET A 1 16.17 -11.79 -3.95
CA MET A 1 14.77 -12.17 -4.04
C MET A 1 13.90 -11.17 -3.33
N SER A 2 12.81 -10.81 -3.96
CA SER A 2 11.88 -9.87 -3.37
C SER A 2 10.92 -10.58 -2.43
N GLU A 3 10.70 -10.03 -1.25
CA GLU A 3 9.70 -10.52 -0.34
C GLU A 3 8.28 -10.10 -0.76
N LEU A 4 8.19 -9.25 -1.76
CA LEU A 4 6.95 -8.65 -2.18
C LEU A 4 6.49 -9.23 -3.51
N SER A 5 5.18 -9.41 -3.64
CA SER A 5 4.59 -9.80 -4.91
C SER A 5 4.61 -8.61 -5.87
N GLU A 6 4.24 -8.85 -7.12
CA GLU A 6 4.17 -7.78 -8.11
C GLU A 6 3.15 -6.72 -7.71
N GLU A 7 2.00 -7.15 -7.17
CA GLU A 7 0.99 -6.22 -6.70
C GLU A 7 1.49 -5.38 -5.54
N GLU A 8 2.19 -6.01 -4.61
CA GLU A 8 2.75 -5.28 -3.47
C GLU A 8 3.77 -4.27 -3.93
N ASN A 9 4.64 -4.66 -4.86
CA ASN A 9 5.63 -3.74 -5.41
C ASN A 9 4.97 -2.57 -6.13
N PHE A 10 3.90 -2.84 -6.86
CA PHE A 10 3.14 -1.81 -7.56
C PHE A 10 2.65 -0.74 -6.58
N ILE A 11 2.06 -1.18 -5.47
CA ILE A 11 1.54 -0.26 -4.46
C ILE A 11 2.67 0.54 -3.83
N ILE A 12 3.76 -0.11 -3.48
CA ILE A 12 4.92 0.57 -2.89
C ILE A 12 5.44 1.64 -3.85
N GLN A 13 5.54 1.31 -5.13
CA GLN A 13 6.02 2.27 -6.10
C GLN A 13 5.08 3.46 -6.25
N LYS A 14 3.78 3.22 -6.25
CA LYS A 14 2.82 4.33 -6.32
C LYS A 14 2.92 5.24 -5.10
N LEU A 15 3.14 4.64 -3.93
CA LEU A 15 3.35 5.44 -2.74
C LEU A 15 4.59 6.33 -2.86
N LYS A 16 5.67 5.77 -3.41
CA LYS A 16 6.90 6.55 -3.61
C LYS A 16 6.67 7.70 -4.57
N GLU A 17 5.87 7.48 -5.60
CA GLU A 17 5.58 8.51 -6.60
C GLU A 17 4.72 9.63 -6.04
N THR A 18 3.95 9.37 -5.00
CA THR A 18 3.05 10.36 -4.41
C THR A 18 3.58 10.94 -3.11
N GLY A 19 4.88 10.87 -2.90
CA GLY A 19 5.49 11.46 -1.72
C GLY A 19 5.35 10.62 -0.46
N ASN A 20 5.30 9.30 -0.63
CA ASN A 20 5.25 8.32 0.46
C ASN A 20 3.89 8.26 1.16
N SER A 21 2.86 8.84 0.57
CA SER A 21 1.50 8.70 1.09
C SER A 21 0.50 8.90 -0.02
N ILE A 22 -0.66 8.27 0.12
CA ILE A 22 -1.72 8.40 -0.85
C ILE A 22 -3.05 8.10 -0.15
N ASN A 23 -4.10 8.76 -0.60
CA ASN A 23 -5.44 8.46 -0.12
C ASN A 23 -5.86 7.08 -0.66
N TYR A 24 -6.52 6.29 0.19
CA TYR A 24 -6.90 4.94 -0.20
C TYR A 24 -7.78 4.93 -1.45
N LYS A 25 -8.70 5.87 -1.55
CA LYS A 25 -9.59 5.93 -2.71
C LYS A 25 -8.79 6.12 -3.99
N GLU A 26 -7.81 7.00 -3.97
CA GLU A 26 -6.96 7.22 -5.12
C GLU A 26 -6.12 5.99 -5.45
N LEU A 27 -5.59 5.36 -4.43
CA LEU A 27 -4.81 4.15 -4.63
C LEU A 27 -5.67 3.04 -5.23
N GLN A 28 -6.90 2.90 -4.76
CA GLN A 28 -7.81 1.90 -5.30
C GLN A 28 -8.08 2.15 -6.77
N ILE A 29 -8.30 3.39 -7.14
CA ILE A 29 -8.54 3.75 -8.54
C ILE A 29 -7.34 3.38 -9.40
N LEU A 30 -6.14 3.68 -8.92
CA LEU A 30 -4.92 3.36 -9.67
C LEU A 30 -4.72 1.86 -9.82
N CYS A 31 -5.13 1.08 -8.83
CA CYS A 31 -4.87 -0.36 -8.82
C CYS A 31 -5.99 -1.18 -9.46
N GLU A 32 -7.21 -0.67 -9.53
CA GLU A 32 -8.34 -1.49 -9.95
C GLU A 32 -8.24 -1.98 -11.39
N ASN A 33 -7.50 -1.28 -12.23
CA ASN A 33 -7.27 -1.71 -13.61
C ASN A 33 -6.12 -2.71 -13.72
N GLU A 34 -5.34 -2.87 -12.66
CA GLU A 34 -4.17 -3.74 -12.67
C GLU A 34 -4.44 -5.06 -11.97
N PHE A 35 -5.19 -5.01 -10.87
CA PHE A 35 -5.48 -6.21 -10.10
C PHE A 35 -6.62 -5.93 -9.13
N GLU A 36 -7.13 -7.00 -8.55
CA GLU A 36 -8.18 -6.91 -7.55
C GLU A 36 -7.61 -7.17 -6.16
N GLY A 37 -8.39 -6.85 -5.13
CA GLY A 37 -8.02 -7.18 -3.76
C GLY A 37 -7.01 -6.24 -3.15
N VAL A 38 -7.09 -4.96 -3.48
CA VAL A 38 -6.16 -3.95 -2.94
C VAL A 38 -6.15 -3.98 -1.41
N ARG A 39 -7.32 -4.16 -0.78
CA ARG A 39 -7.38 -4.18 0.68
C ARG A 39 -6.57 -5.32 1.27
N LEU A 40 -6.66 -6.49 0.67
CA LEU A 40 -5.90 -7.65 1.15
C LEU A 40 -4.40 -7.43 0.98
N ILE A 41 -4.02 -6.83 -0.13
CA ILE A 41 -2.61 -6.57 -0.40
C ILE A 41 -2.07 -5.53 0.58
N LEU A 42 -2.85 -4.48 0.86
CA LEU A 42 -2.47 -3.49 1.85
C LEU A 42 -2.35 -4.10 3.24
N LYS A 43 -3.26 -5.00 3.58
CA LYS A 43 -3.18 -5.68 4.86
C LYS A 43 -1.89 -6.48 4.98
N LYS A 44 -1.51 -7.18 3.94
CA LYS A 44 -0.25 -7.92 3.93
C LYS A 44 0.94 -6.98 4.07
N LEU A 45 0.92 -5.86 3.36
CA LEU A 45 2.00 -4.89 3.46
C LEU A 45 2.10 -4.29 4.84
N LYS A 46 0.95 -4.03 5.47
CA LYS A 46 0.95 -3.52 6.84
C LYS A 46 1.54 -4.55 7.80
N GLU A 47 1.18 -5.81 7.65
CA GLU A 47 1.71 -6.87 8.48
C GLU A 47 3.22 -7.03 8.30
N LYS A 48 3.70 -6.81 7.10
CA LYS A 48 5.13 -6.86 6.82
C LYS A 48 5.88 -5.61 7.26
N GLY A 49 5.14 -4.54 7.62
CA GLY A 49 5.75 -3.31 8.10
C GLY A 49 6.15 -2.33 7.00
N PHE A 50 5.62 -2.47 5.81
CA PHE A 50 5.94 -1.57 4.70
C PHE A 50 5.00 -0.38 4.58
N VAL A 51 3.76 -0.52 5.05
CA VAL A 51 2.79 0.57 5.00
C VAL A 51 2.03 0.64 6.31
N ASP A 52 1.39 1.79 6.55
CA ASP A 52 0.54 1.97 7.71
C ASP A 52 -0.70 2.74 7.31
N TYR A 53 -1.79 2.49 8.03
CA TYR A 53 -3.05 3.20 7.90
C TYR A 53 -3.87 2.94 9.15
N GLU A 54 -4.87 3.77 9.38
CA GLU A 54 -5.71 3.63 10.55
C GLU A 54 -6.69 2.47 10.40
N GLY A 55 -6.93 1.76 11.50
CA GLY A 55 -7.88 0.66 11.53
C GLY A 55 -7.32 -0.62 10.94
N ILE A 56 -8.16 -1.63 10.88
CA ILE A 56 -7.80 -2.94 10.34
C ILE A 56 -7.96 -2.94 8.83
N ILE A 57 -9.00 -2.26 8.34
CA ILE A 57 -9.28 -2.16 6.91
C ILE A 57 -9.35 -0.68 6.56
N PRO A 58 -8.61 -0.23 5.55
CA PRO A 58 -8.63 1.17 5.18
C PRO A 58 -9.98 1.57 4.60
N GLY A 59 -10.48 2.72 5.03
CA GLY A 59 -11.67 3.31 4.44
C GLY A 59 -11.31 4.27 3.33
N PHE A 60 -12.31 4.80 2.63
CA PHE A 60 -12.05 5.71 1.51
C PHE A 60 -11.34 6.99 1.92
N SER A 61 -11.52 7.41 3.17
CA SER A 61 -10.85 8.61 3.65
C SER A 61 -9.53 8.32 4.34
N SER A 62 -9.13 7.06 4.42
CA SER A 62 -7.88 6.69 5.05
C SER A 62 -6.69 7.08 4.18
N GLU A 63 -5.63 7.47 4.85
CA GLU A 63 -4.38 7.75 4.16
C GLU A 63 -3.44 6.57 4.34
N ILE A 64 -2.92 6.10 3.24
CA ILE A 64 -1.96 5.00 3.24
C ILE A 64 -0.57 5.62 3.22
N LYS A 65 0.24 5.28 4.19
CA LYS A 65 1.58 5.85 4.33
C LYS A 65 2.62 4.77 4.12
N LEU A 66 3.65 5.12 3.37
CA LEU A 66 4.79 4.22 3.19
C LEU A 66 5.71 4.36 4.40
N ILE A 67 5.91 3.25 5.10
CA ILE A 67 6.85 3.20 6.19
C ILE A 67 8.20 2.80 5.62
N LYS A 68 9.16 3.67 5.81
CA LYS A 68 10.50 3.37 5.35
C LYS A 68 11.15 2.46 6.38
N LYS A 69 10.92 1.18 6.23
CA LYS A 69 11.49 0.22 7.15
C LYS A 69 12.96 0.05 6.82
N ASN A 70 13.78 0.53 7.71
CA ASN A 70 15.21 0.36 7.59
C ASN A 70 15.59 -0.89 8.38
N PRO A 71 16.07 -1.94 7.72
CA PRO A 71 16.40 -3.16 8.44
C PRO A 71 17.62 -3.01 9.35
N PHE A 72 18.31 -1.92 9.21
CA PHE A 72 19.52 -1.70 10.03
C PHE A 72 19.56 -0.35 10.67
#